data_583a030dce042b9589e0579ef7606f33
#
_entry.id   583a030dce042b9589e0579ef7606f33
#
_cell.length_a   1.000
_cell.length_b   1.000
_cell.length_c   1.000
_cell.angle_alpha   90.00
_cell.angle_beta   90.00
_cell.angle_gamma   90.00
#
_symmetry.space_group_name_H-M   'P 1'
#
loop_
_entity.id
_entity.type
_entity.pdbx_description
1 polymer ?
#
loop_
_entity_poly.entity_id
_entity_poly.type
_entity_poly.pdbx_seq_one_letter_code
_entity_poly.pdbx_strand_id
1 'polypeptide(L)'
;MRNAWSVVAALVLAIVVASPGAAQRTVSAEERARMQAERERERREMMDMPRPIEALNSMWIDELTWMEVRDAIAAGNTTAIIPTGGIEQNGPYLATGKHNYVLRGACDAIARKLGNALCTPVLKLVPEGDPENVRYPGTLSLRQETFRMVLEDVANSLRSQGFTDVVLIGDSGGNQRGLRETAIALNERWTDARAHYIPEYYSKPAVVEWMERELGIVQPIDEGLHDNYVITSEIMITDPTAVRYEQRVKAGKASINGLSIVPKEKTIEIGKKLLGRRVDWTVDAINAALSARQ
;
A
#
# COMPACT_ATOMS: atom_id res chain seq x y z
N MET A 1 60.04 38.77 -23.24
CA MET A 1 59.01 38.95 -24.29
C MET A 1 57.64 38.84 -23.59
N ARG A 2 57.00 40.00 -23.50
CA ARG A 2 55.70 40.19 -22.75
C ARG A 2 54.60 40.13 -23.80
N ASN A 3 53.64 39.23 -23.64
CA ASN A 3 52.40 39.28 -24.40
C ASN A 3 51.23 39.56 -23.46
N ALA A 4 50.69 40.75 -23.65
CA ALA A 4 49.48 41.23 -23.02
C ALA A 4 48.26 40.64 -23.75
N TRP A 5 47.35 40.07 -22.97
CA TRP A 5 46.02 39.72 -23.47
C TRP A 5 45.02 40.72 -22.93
N SER A 6 44.49 41.51 -23.87
CA SER A 6 43.45 42.50 -23.61
C SER A 6 42.11 41.82 -23.33
N VAL A 7 41.52 42.10 -22.19
CA VAL A 7 40.15 41.71 -21.83
C VAL A 7 39.18 42.72 -22.45
N VAL A 8 38.42 42.31 -23.45
CA VAL A 8 37.29 43.07 -23.98
C VAL A 8 36.03 42.64 -23.16
N ALA A 9 35.61 43.52 -22.24
CA ALA A 9 34.34 43.38 -21.56
C ALA A 9 33.21 43.84 -22.49
N ALA A 10 32.43 42.90 -23.02
CA ALA A 10 31.20 43.21 -23.73
C ALA A 10 30.06 43.39 -22.71
N LEU A 11 29.62 44.64 -22.55
CA LEU A 11 28.43 44.99 -21.82
C LEU A 11 27.20 44.56 -22.64
N VAL A 12 26.57 43.45 -22.28
CA VAL A 12 25.27 43.05 -22.85
C VAL A 12 24.18 43.79 -22.09
N LEU A 13 23.65 44.84 -22.69
CA LEU A 13 22.50 45.61 -22.23
C LEU A 13 21.26 44.71 -22.50
N ALA A 14 20.78 43.99 -21.49
CA ALA A 14 19.51 43.30 -21.57
C ALA A 14 18.36 44.30 -21.58
N ILE A 15 17.81 44.59 -22.73
CA ILE A 15 16.55 45.30 -22.88
C ILE A 15 15.45 44.30 -22.44
N VAL A 16 14.99 44.47 -21.22
CA VAL A 16 13.76 43.84 -20.73
C VAL A 16 12.59 44.51 -21.47
N VAL A 17 12.16 43.91 -22.57
CA VAL A 17 10.88 44.27 -23.18
C VAL A 17 9.79 43.74 -22.25
N ALA A 18 9.25 44.60 -21.42
CA ALA A 18 8.04 44.30 -20.65
C ALA A 18 6.90 44.04 -21.65
N SER A 19 6.58 42.76 -21.87
CA SER A 19 5.37 42.39 -22.56
C SER A 19 4.18 43.01 -21.81
N PRO A 20 3.23 43.71 -22.49
CA PRO A 20 2.06 44.23 -21.82
C PRO A 20 1.33 43.03 -21.20
N GLY A 21 1.11 43.09 -19.88
CA GLY A 21 0.54 42.02 -19.11
C GLY A 21 -0.69 41.46 -19.78
N ALA A 22 -0.69 40.17 -20.06
CA ALA A 22 -1.90 39.44 -20.33
C ALA A 22 -2.80 39.65 -19.09
N ALA A 23 -3.75 40.58 -19.19
CA ALA A 23 -4.76 40.76 -18.16
C ALA A 23 -5.36 39.39 -17.88
N GLN A 24 -5.14 38.83 -16.70
CA GLN A 24 -5.79 37.61 -16.27
C GLN A 24 -7.29 37.87 -16.38
N ARG A 25 -7.88 37.27 -17.42
CA ARG A 25 -9.31 37.40 -17.69
C ARG A 25 -10.02 36.79 -16.47
N THR A 26 -10.54 37.64 -15.62
CA THR A 26 -11.33 37.20 -14.46
C THR A 26 -12.63 36.62 -15.00
N VAL A 27 -12.72 35.28 -14.97
CA VAL A 27 -13.93 34.56 -15.37
C VAL A 27 -15.07 35.00 -14.45
N SER A 28 -16.20 35.45 -15.04
CA SER A 28 -17.35 35.91 -14.27
C SER A 28 -17.99 34.79 -13.45
N ALA A 29 -18.78 35.11 -12.45
CA ALA A 29 -19.52 34.11 -11.68
C ALA A 29 -20.44 33.27 -12.54
N GLU A 30 -21.08 33.88 -13.55
CA GLU A 30 -21.96 33.19 -14.52
C GLU A 30 -21.18 32.25 -15.44
N GLU A 31 -20.02 32.68 -15.95
CA GLU A 31 -19.15 31.80 -16.76
C GLU A 31 -18.65 30.60 -15.94
N ARG A 32 -18.25 30.80 -14.67
CA ARG A 32 -17.88 29.69 -13.78
C ARG A 32 -19.03 28.71 -13.56
N ALA A 33 -20.24 29.21 -13.32
CA ALA A 33 -21.44 28.39 -13.15
C ALA A 33 -21.77 27.58 -14.42
N ARG A 34 -21.66 28.20 -15.60
CA ARG A 34 -21.87 27.49 -16.90
C ARG A 34 -20.82 26.39 -17.10
N MET A 35 -19.54 26.71 -16.90
CA MET A 35 -18.45 25.72 -17.00
C MET A 35 -18.64 24.56 -16.02
N GLN A 36 -19.11 24.85 -14.82
CA GLN A 36 -19.36 23.82 -13.81
C GLN A 36 -20.55 22.93 -14.21
N ALA A 37 -21.63 23.51 -14.71
CA ALA A 37 -22.80 22.76 -15.19
C ALA A 37 -22.45 21.88 -16.41
N GLU A 38 -21.64 22.40 -17.34
CA GLU A 38 -21.14 21.62 -18.48
C GLU A 38 -20.27 20.45 -18.07
N ARG A 39 -19.29 20.67 -17.20
CA ARG A 39 -18.45 19.59 -16.63
C ARG A 39 -19.28 18.54 -15.92
N GLU A 40 -20.30 18.95 -15.17
CA GLU A 40 -21.17 17.99 -14.46
C GLU A 40 -22.05 17.18 -15.42
N ARG A 41 -22.49 17.78 -16.54
CA ARG A 41 -23.16 17.05 -17.59
C ARG A 41 -22.25 16.04 -18.27
N GLU A 42 -21.06 16.48 -18.70
CA GLU A 42 -20.06 15.60 -19.30
C GLU A 42 -19.67 14.45 -18.36
N ARG A 43 -19.51 14.76 -17.07
CA ARG A 43 -19.23 13.75 -16.06
C ARG A 43 -20.36 12.71 -15.98
N ARG A 44 -21.62 13.14 -15.99
CA ARG A 44 -22.77 12.21 -15.99
C ARG A 44 -22.78 11.35 -17.24
N GLU A 45 -22.64 11.95 -18.42
CA GLU A 45 -22.57 11.22 -19.68
C GLU A 45 -21.46 10.17 -19.69
N MET A 46 -20.26 10.51 -19.17
CA MET A 46 -19.17 9.56 -19.01
C MET A 46 -19.49 8.46 -17.99
N MET A 47 -20.12 8.81 -16.87
CA MET A 47 -20.50 7.82 -15.85
C MET A 47 -21.56 6.83 -16.35
N ASP A 48 -22.44 7.24 -17.26
CA ASP A 48 -23.48 6.40 -17.86
C ASP A 48 -22.99 5.59 -19.07
N MET A 49 -21.78 5.91 -19.59
CA MET A 49 -21.22 5.24 -20.76
C MET A 49 -20.92 3.76 -20.46
N PRO A 50 -21.40 2.81 -21.30
CA PRO A 50 -21.08 1.41 -21.13
C PRO A 50 -19.58 1.15 -21.33
N ARG A 51 -19.03 0.26 -20.51
CA ARG A 51 -17.61 -0.11 -20.61
C ARG A 51 -17.36 -0.85 -21.93
N PRO A 52 -16.35 -0.43 -22.74
CA PRO A 52 -16.13 -0.98 -24.08
C PRO A 52 -15.38 -2.30 -24.12
N ILE A 53 -14.79 -2.74 -22.99
CA ILE A 53 -13.98 -3.96 -22.86
C ILE A 53 -14.43 -4.78 -21.65
N GLU A 54 -14.09 -6.05 -21.60
CA GLU A 54 -14.34 -6.89 -20.42
C GLU A 54 -13.50 -6.44 -19.22
N ALA A 55 -14.00 -6.71 -18.01
CA ALA A 55 -13.28 -6.38 -16.78
C ALA A 55 -12.08 -7.31 -16.57
N LEU A 56 -10.97 -6.74 -16.14
CA LEU A 56 -9.84 -7.53 -15.65
C LEU A 56 -10.24 -8.23 -14.34
N ASN A 57 -9.88 -9.49 -14.18
CA ASN A 57 -10.05 -10.20 -12.93
C ASN A 57 -8.94 -9.83 -11.93
N SER A 58 -8.98 -8.58 -11.46
CA SER A 58 -8.08 -8.06 -10.45
C SER A 58 -8.86 -7.45 -9.29
N MET A 59 -8.29 -7.54 -8.07
CA MET A 59 -8.80 -6.83 -6.89
C MET A 59 -8.06 -5.51 -6.65
N TRP A 60 -7.08 -5.16 -7.49
CA TRP A 60 -6.22 -4.00 -7.30
C TRP A 60 -6.71 -2.80 -8.12
N ILE A 61 -7.04 -1.70 -7.44
CA ILE A 61 -7.55 -0.48 -8.09
C ILE A 61 -6.57 0.07 -9.14
N ASP A 62 -5.26 -0.04 -8.90
CA ASP A 62 -4.22 0.42 -9.82
C ASP A 62 -3.99 -0.49 -11.06
N GLU A 63 -4.64 -1.64 -11.11
CA GLU A 63 -4.67 -2.52 -12.28
C GLU A 63 -5.96 -2.37 -13.09
N LEU A 64 -6.98 -1.76 -12.51
CA LEU A 64 -8.28 -1.57 -13.12
C LEU A 64 -8.37 -0.21 -13.82
N THR A 65 -9.14 -0.13 -14.91
CA THR A 65 -9.57 1.13 -15.49
C THR A 65 -10.61 1.81 -14.59
N TRP A 66 -10.78 3.11 -14.74
CA TRP A 66 -11.78 3.83 -13.94
C TRP A 66 -13.22 3.30 -14.15
N MET A 67 -13.53 2.80 -15.37
CA MET A 67 -14.83 2.19 -15.65
C MET A 67 -15.03 0.85 -14.94
N GLU A 68 -13.97 0.06 -14.82
CA GLU A 68 -14.01 -1.20 -14.06
C GLU A 68 -14.23 -0.93 -12.56
N VAL A 69 -13.56 0.08 -12.02
CA VAL A 69 -13.77 0.50 -10.61
C VAL A 69 -15.19 1.03 -10.41
N ARG A 70 -15.69 1.88 -11.32
CA ARG A 70 -17.09 2.36 -11.29
C ARG A 70 -18.09 1.21 -11.27
N ASP A 71 -17.92 0.27 -12.21
CA ASP A 71 -18.83 -0.88 -12.36
C ASP A 71 -18.74 -1.81 -11.14
N ALA A 72 -17.54 -2.00 -10.57
CA ALA A 72 -17.36 -2.78 -9.36
C ALA A 72 -18.09 -2.15 -8.16
N ILE A 73 -17.97 -0.83 -7.96
CA ILE A 73 -18.70 -0.11 -6.91
C ILE A 73 -20.21 -0.24 -7.13
N ALA A 74 -20.69 -0.05 -8.37
CA ALA A 74 -22.10 -0.20 -8.71
C ALA A 74 -22.62 -1.64 -8.49
N ALA A 75 -21.76 -2.64 -8.63
CA ALA A 75 -22.05 -4.05 -8.33
C ALA A 75 -21.99 -4.41 -6.83
N GLY A 76 -21.69 -3.45 -5.94
CA GLY A 76 -21.67 -3.64 -4.50
C GLY A 76 -20.27 -3.83 -3.89
N ASN A 77 -19.19 -3.64 -4.65
CA ASN A 77 -17.84 -3.63 -4.09
C ASN A 77 -17.57 -2.27 -3.41
N THR A 78 -18.20 -2.05 -2.26
CA THR A 78 -18.15 -0.78 -1.54
C THR A 78 -17.15 -0.77 -0.37
N THR A 79 -16.41 -1.84 -0.18
CA THR A 79 -15.29 -1.91 0.77
C THR A 79 -13.97 -1.66 0.05
N ALA A 80 -13.17 -0.72 0.54
CA ALA A 80 -11.80 -0.50 0.05
C ALA A 80 -10.80 -0.87 1.14
N ILE A 81 -9.77 -1.65 0.79
CA ILE A 81 -8.69 -2.02 1.71
C ILE A 81 -7.46 -1.18 1.37
N ILE A 82 -6.91 -0.47 2.35
CA ILE A 82 -5.64 0.24 2.25
C ILE A 82 -4.56 -0.59 2.95
N PRO A 83 -3.77 -1.39 2.19
CA PRO A 83 -2.68 -2.16 2.74
C PRO A 83 -1.44 -1.27 2.91
N THR A 84 -0.86 -1.24 4.12
CA THR A 84 0.34 -0.47 4.44
C THR A 84 1.50 -1.39 4.76
N GLY A 85 2.55 -1.33 3.95
CA GLY A 85 3.72 -2.19 4.03
C GLY A 85 4.84 -1.59 4.83
N GLY A 86 5.95 -1.34 4.16
CA GLY A 86 7.16 -0.74 4.71
C GLY A 86 8.40 -1.05 3.86
N ILE A 87 9.43 -0.24 4.06
CA ILE A 87 10.77 -0.44 3.51
C ILE A 87 11.74 -0.32 4.65
N GLU A 88 12.19 -1.46 5.18
CA GLU A 88 13.11 -1.52 6.31
C GLU A 88 14.23 -2.53 6.10
N GLN A 89 15.34 -2.33 6.81
CA GLN A 89 16.40 -3.31 6.80
C GLN A 89 15.93 -4.62 7.45
N ASN A 90 16.42 -5.72 6.92
CA ASN A 90 16.17 -7.08 7.41
C ASN A 90 17.51 -7.83 7.51
N GLY A 91 17.48 -9.12 7.74
CA GLY A 91 18.66 -9.96 7.59
C GLY A 91 19.23 -9.91 6.15
N PRO A 92 20.41 -10.49 5.93
CA PRO A 92 21.19 -10.29 4.70
C PRO A 92 20.54 -10.88 3.44
N TYR A 93 19.44 -11.61 3.59
CA TYR A 93 18.82 -12.37 2.51
C TYR A 93 17.47 -11.85 2.07
N LEU A 94 16.86 -10.92 2.80
CA LEU A 94 15.55 -10.39 2.49
C LEU A 94 15.63 -9.00 1.84
N ALA A 95 14.86 -8.82 0.81
CA ALA A 95 14.64 -7.47 0.26
C ALA A 95 14.05 -6.55 1.33
N THR A 96 14.47 -5.27 1.34
CA THR A 96 13.99 -4.27 2.31
C THR A 96 12.48 -4.05 2.25
N GLY A 97 11.85 -4.35 1.14
CA GLY A 97 10.39 -4.25 0.95
C GLY A 97 9.60 -5.51 1.34
N LYS A 98 10.08 -6.37 2.25
CA LYS A 98 9.45 -7.65 2.63
C LYS A 98 7.94 -7.55 2.86
N HIS A 99 7.50 -6.55 3.61
CA HIS A 99 6.09 -6.30 3.93
C HIS A 99 5.21 -6.09 2.70
N ASN A 100 5.76 -5.43 1.68
CA ASN A 100 5.01 -5.14 0.44
C ASN A 100 4.73 -6.41 -0.37
N TYR A 101 5.67 -7.37 -0.35
CA TYR A 101 5.49 -8.67 -1.02
C TYR A 101 4.40 -9.51 -0.34
N VAL A 102 4.39 -9.56 0.99
CA VAL A 102 3.35 -10.27 1.76
C VAL A 102 1.98 -9.65 1.49
N LEU A 103 1.88 -8.33 1.61
CA LEU A 103 0.61 -7.61 1.41
C LEU A 103 0.06 -7.76 0.00
N ARG A 104 0.91 -7.89 -1.01
CA ARG A 104 0.47 -8.11 -2.39
C ARG A 104 -0.37 -9.39 -2.52
N GLY A 105 0.06 -10.48 -1.90
CA GLY A 105 -0.72 -11.71 -1.84
C GLY A 105 -1.88 -11.67 -0.87
N ALA A 106 -1.67 -11.10 0.32
CA ALA A 106 -2.66 -11.07 1.38
C ALA A 106 -3.89 -10.23 1.02
N CYS A 107 -3.70 -8.99 0.51
CA CYS A 107 -4.83 -8.10 0.20
C CYS A 107 -5.71 -8.66 -0.92
N ASP A 108 -5.10 -9.22 -1.98
CA ASP A 108 -5.86 -9.89 -3.04
C ASP A 108 -6.72 -11.04 -2.47
N ALA A 109 -6.12 -11.89 -1.65
CA ALA A 109 -6.83 -13.02 -1.05
C ALA A 109 -7.95 -12.58 -0.08
N ILE A 110 -7.70 -11.53 0.72
CA ILE A 110 -8.71 -10.93 1.62
C ILE A 110 -9.87 -10.35 0.80
N ALA A 111 -9.59 -9.54 -0.23
CA ALA A 111 -10.62 -8.90 -1.04
C ALA A 111 -11.48 -9.95 -1.77
N ARG A 112 -10.87 -10.98 -2.37
CA ARG A 112 -11.59 -12.08 -3.01
C ARG A 112 -12.48 -12.84 -2.03
N LYS A 113 -11.99 -13.09 -0.81
CA LYS A 113 -12.73 -13.83 0.21
C LYS A 113 -13.89 -13.02 0.79
N LEU A 114 -13.76 -11.70 0.92
CA LEU A 114 -14.83 -10.79 1.30
C LEU A 114 -15.92 -10.71 0.22
N GLY A 115 -15.54 -10.72 -1.06
CA GLY A 115 -16.45 -10.71 -2.21
C GLY A 115 -17.07 -9.35 -2.53
N ASN A 116 -16.80 -8.32 -1.74
CA ASN A 116 -17.31 -6.95 -1.92
C ASN A 116 -16.22 -5.88 -1.73
N ALA A 117 -14.95 -6.24 -1.94
CA ALA A 117 -13.82 -5.38 -1.63
C ALA A 117 -12.84 -5.22 -2.79
N LEU A 118 -12.18 -4.05 -2.86
CA LEU A 118 -11.03 -3.78 -3.69
C LEU A 118 -9.84 -3.33 -2.84
N CYS A 119 -8.62 -3.59 -3.31
CA CYS A 119 -7.37 -3.14 -2.70
C CYS A 119 -6.86 -1.87 -3.38
N THR A 120 -6.45 -0.87 -2.60
CA THR A 120 -5.60 0.21 -3.12
C THR A 120 -4.19 -0.31 -3.38
N PRO A 121 -3.34 0.41 -4.13
CA PRO A 121 -1.90 0.13 -4.17
C PRO A 121 -1.33 0.02 -2.75
N VAL A 122 -0.39 -0.90 -2.54
CA VAL A 122 0.31 -1.01 -1.25
C VAL A 122 1.02 0.31 -0.93
N LEU A 123 0.67 0.94 0.19
CA LEU A 123 1.37 2.11 0.69
C LEU A 123 2.71 1.67 1.29
N LYS A 124 3.79 1.89 0.52
CA LYS A 124 5.14 1.37 0.83
C LYS A 124 5.95 2.28 1.75
N LEU A 125 5.68 3.59 1.68
CA LEU A 125 6.36 4.59 2.53
C LEU A 125 5.52 4.83 3.78
N VAL A 126 6.01 4.36 4.90
CA VAL A 126 5.33 4.29 6.20
C VAL A 126 6.33 4.59 7.32
N PRO A 127 5.91 4.74 8.58
CA PRO A 127 6.85 4.88 9.70
C PRO A 127 7.62 3.59 9.97
N GLU A 128 8.93 3.64 9.81
CA GLU A 128 9.89 2.57 10.14
C GLU A 128 11.01 3.11 11.07
N GLY A 129 10.63 3.94 12.02
CA GLY A 129 11.51 4.64 12.94
C GLY A 129 11.62 6.13 12.67
N ASP A 130 12.64 6.77 13.24
CA ASP A 130 12.89 8.19 13.03
C ASP A 130 13.52 8.45 11.65
N PRO A 131 12.87 9.21 10.75
CA PRO A 131 13.40 9.46 9.41
C PRO A 131 14.70 10.29 9.40
N GLU A 132 15.00 11.01 10.47
CA GLU A 132 16.23 11.81 10.61
C GLU A 132 17.39 11.02 11.25
N ASN A 133 17.10 9.83 11.78
CA ASN A 133 18.08 8.98 12.44
C ASN A 133 17.91 7.49 12.06
N VAL A 134 17.96 7.20 10.76
CA VAL A 134 17.86 5.86 10.23
C VAL A 134 19.13 5.07 10.53
N ARG A 135 18.99 3.97 11.27
CA ARG A 135 20.13 3.17 11.74
C ARG A 135 20.84 2.39 10.64
N TYR A 136 20.11 1.90 9.64
CA TYR A 136 20.64 1.03 8.59
C TYR A 136 20.27 1.50 7.19
N PRO A 137 21.20 1.41 6.21
CA PRO A 137 20.90 1.72 4.82
C PRO A 137 19.74 0.89 4.26
N GLY A 138 18.94 1.51 3.39
CA GLY A 138 17.80 0.86 2.75
C GLY A 138 16.49 0.99 3.51
N THR A 139 16.49 1.47 4.76
CA THR A 139 15.26 1.83 5.47
C THR A 139 14.79 3.21 5.02
N LEU A 140 13.50 3.33 4.68
CA LEU A 140 12.84 4.58 4.35
C LEU A 140 11.65 4.77 5.30
N SER A 141 11.66 5.85 6.06
CA SER A 141 10.64 6.11 7.07
C SER A 141 9.91 7.42 6.85
N LEU A 142 8.64 7.47 7.18
CA LEU A 142 7.85 8.69 7.32
C LEU A 142 7.65 9.05 8.79
N ARG A 143 7.42 10.34 9.06
CA ARG A 143 6.85 10.77 10.33
C ARG A 143 5.40 10.29 10.45
N GLN A 144 4.93 10.01 11.66
CA GLN A 144 3.55 9.56 11.91
C GLN A 144 2.51 10.55 11.38
N GLU A 145 2.77 11.87 11.49
CA GLU A 145 1.87 12.91 10.98
C GLU A 145 1.73 12.82 9.46
N THR A 146 2.85 12.71 8.73
CA THR A 146 2.85 12.58 7.27
C THR A 146 2.11 11.31 6.84
N PHE A 147 2.36 10.20 7.53
CA PHE A 147 1.69 8.92 7.26
C PHE A 147 0.16 9.02 7.43
N ARG A 148 -0.29 9.63 8.54
CA ARG A 148 -1.73 9.82 8.78
C ARG A 148 -2.36 10.74 7.72
N MET A 149 -1.70 11.83 7.34
CA MET A 149 -2.19 12.72 6.27
C MET A 149 -2.39 11.96 4.95
N VAL A 150 -1.43 11.13 4.57
CA VAL A 150 -1.56 10.28 3.36
C VAL A 150 -2.72 9.32 3.47
N LEU A 151 -2.89 8.65 4.62
CA LEU A 151 -4.02 7.74 4.86
C LEU A 151 -5.36 8.47 4.79
N GLU A 152 -5.45 9.65 5.39
CA GLU A 152 -6.66 10.48 5.36
C GLU A 152 -7.03 10.92 3.94
N ASP A 153 -6.06 11.37 3.16
CA ASP A 153 -6.29 11.79 1.77
C ASP A 153 -6.75 10.62 0.89
N VAL A 154 -6.09 9.46 1.00
CA VAL A 154 -6.48 8.25 0.27
C VAL A 154 -7.88 7.81 0.68
N ALA A 155 -8.17 7.75 1.98
CA ALA A 155 -9.47 7.33 2.49
C ALA A 155 -10.60 8.29 2.08
N ASN A 156 -10.38 9.61 2.12
CA ASN A 156 -11.33 10.60 1.64
C ASN A 156 -11.58 10.49 0.13
N SER A 157 -10.54 10.19 -0.65
CA SER A 157 -10.66 9.95 -2.09
C SER A 157 -11.53 8.73 -2.38
N LEU A 158 -11.36 7.64 -1.64
CA LEU A 158 -12.18 6.43 -1.77
C LEU A 158 -13.64 6.70 -1.40
N ARG A 159 -13.89 7.36 -0.26
CA ARG A 159 -15.23 7.76 0.16
C ARG A 159 -15.93 8.60 -0.91
N SER A 160 -15.24 9.57 -1.51
CA SER A 160 -15.82 10.44 -2.55
C SER A 160 -16.21 9.70 -3.83
N GLN A 161 -15.68 8.50 -4.05
CA GLN A 161 -15.99 7.61 -5.16
C GLN A 161 -17.15 6.65 -4.88
N GLY A 162 -17.62 6.55 -3.62
CA GLY A 162 -18.73 5.69 -3.23
C GLY A 162 -18.34 4.46 -2.40
N PHE A 163 -17.08 4.33 -1.98
CA PHE A 163 -16.73 3.33 -0.97
C PHE A 163 -17.29 3.77 0.39
N THR A 164 -18.05 2.89 1.03
CA THR A 164 -18.70 3.13 2.33
C THR A 164 -17.90 2.60 3.51
N ASP A 165 -16.99 1.67 3.24
CA ASP A 165 -16.16 1.04 4.26
C ASP A 165 -14.70 1.06 3.81
N VAL A 166 -13.84 1.69 4.60
CA VAL A 166 -12.40 1.78 4.34
C VAL A 166 -11.66 1.00 5.41
N VAL A 167 -11.06 -0.10 5.01
CA VAL A 167 -10.32 -1.03 5.88
C VAL A 167 -8.85 -0.68 5.86
N LEU A 168 -8.26 -0.47 7.04
CA LEU A 168 -6.84 -0.14 7.23
C LEU A 168 -6.11 -1.35 7.81
N ILE A 169 -5.18 -1.93 7.05
CA ILE A 169 -4.31 -3.03 7.50
C ILE A 169 -2.84 -2.65 7.34
N GLY A 170 -1.98 -3.18 8.22
CA GLY A 170 -0.55 -2.88 8.17
C GLY A 170 0.33 -4.06 8.57
N ASP A 171 1.39 -4.33 7.81
CA ASP A 171 2.30 -5.46 8.06
C ASP A 171 3.55 -5.07 8.88
N SER A 172 3.78 -3.78 9.14
CA SER A 172 4.85 -3.29 10.01
C SER A 172 4.30 -2.78 11.35
N GLY A 173 5.12 -2.91 12.43
CA GLY A 173 4.80 -2.38 13.75
C GLY A 173 4.66 -0.86 13.78
N GLY A 174 5.46 -0.16 12.98
CA GLY A 174 5.43 1.30 12.88
C GLY A 174 4.10 1.85 12.34
N ASN A 175 3.33 1.04 11.60
CA ASN A 175 2.07 1.45 11.00
C ASN A 175 0.92 1.50 12.00
N GLN A 176 0.92 0.61 12.99
CA GLN A 176 -0.24 0.28 13.81
C GLN A 176 -0.85 1.50 14.53
N ARG A 177 0.00 2.38 15.06
CA ARG A 177 -0.46 3.60 15.72
C ARG A 177 -1.16 4.54 14.74
N GLY A 178 -0.53 4.83 13.60
CA GLY A 178 -1.08 5.75 12.61
C GLY A 178 -2.39 5.24 12.00
N LEU A 179 -2.50 3.94 11.71
CA LEU A 179 -3.73 3.32 11.21
C LEU A 179 -4.89 3.48 12.19
N ARG A 180 -4.65 3.18 13.50
CA ARG A 180 -5.66 3.33 14.54
C ARG A 180 -6.10 4.78 14.70
N GLU A 181 -5.16 5.72 14.83
CA GLU A 181 -5.45 7.14 15.02
C GLU A 181 -6.19 7.73 13.81
N THR A 182 -5.83 7.31 12.58
CA THR A 182 -6.54 7.71 11.36
C THR A 182 -7.98 7.19 11.34
N ALA A 183 -8.21 5.92 11.68
CA ALA A 183 -9.56 5.38 11.70
C ALA A 183 -10.47 6.14 12.70
N ILE A 184 -9.96 6.46 13.89
CA ILE A 184 -10.68 7.26 14.89
C ILE A 184 -11.03 8.64 14.32
N ALA A 185 -10.02 9.39 13.80
CA ALA A 185 -10.20 10.74 13.30
C ALA A 185 -11.16 10.83 12.09
N LEU A 186 -11.16 9.82 11.22
CA LEU A 186 -12.08 9.74 10.10
C LEU A 186 -13.51 9.49 10.59
N ASN A 187 -13.70 8.58 11.52
CA ASN A 187 -15.00 8.23 12.07
C ASN A 187 -15.67 9.35 12.90
N GLU A 188 -14.88 10.27 13.46
CA GLU A 188 -15.39 11.49 14.10
C GLU A 188 -15.98 12.48 13.09
N ARG A 189 -15.53 12.44 11.82
CA ARG A 189 -15.92 13.38 10.76
C ARG A 189 -16.89 12.80 9.74
N TRP A 190 -16.87 11.49 9.53
CA TRP A 190 -17.67 10.82 8.52
C TRP A 190 -19.04 10.40 9.07
N THR A 191 -20.08 10.61 8.28
CA THR A 191 -21.46 10.20 8.59
C THR A 191 -22.01 9.17 7.61
N ASP A 192 -21.44 9.07 6.43
CA ASP A 192 -21.87 8.26 5.28
C ASP A 192 -20.91 7.11 4.95
N ALA A 193 -19.75 7.08 5.59
CA ALA A 193 -18.75 6.02 5.48
C ALA A 193 -18.11 5.71 6.84
N ARG A 194 -17.35 4.61 6.91
CA ARG A 194 -16.60 4.18 8.10
C ARG A 194 -15.19 3.76 7.75
N ALA A 195 -14.25 4.08 8.62
CA ALA A 195 -12.89 3.58 8.60
C ALA A 195 -12.71 2.50 9.67
N HIS A 196 -12.12 1.36 9.30
CA HIS A 196 -11.93 0.20 10.16
C HIS A 196 -10.44 -0.12 10.26
N TYR A 197 -9.84 0.05 11.43
CA TYR A 197 -8.50 -0.45 11.70
C TYR A 197 -8.59 -1.90 12.15
N ILE A 198 -7.87 -2.81 11.46
CA ILE A 198 -7.90 -4.26 11.69
C ILE A 198 -6.54 -4.74 12.21
N PRO A 199 -6.30 -4.69 13.53
CA PRO A 199 -5.03 -5.12 14.14
C PRO A 199 -4.78 -6.61 14.01
N GLU A 200 -5.81 -7.43 13.80
CA GLU A 200 -5.73 -8.89 13.65
C GLU A 200 -4.83 -9.28 12.48
N TYR A 201 -4.76 -8.46 11.43
CA TYR A 201 -3.83 -8.68 10.32
C TYR A 201 -2.37 -8.72 10.79
N TYR A 202 -1.98 -7.90 11.75
CA TYR A 202 -0.61 -7.80 12.27
C TYR A 202 -0.29 -8.85 13.34
N SER A 203 -1.17 -9.78 13.66
CA SER A 203 -0.98 -10.77 14.73
C SER A 203 0.10 -11.83 14.38
N LYS A 204 1.35 -11.38 14.22
CA LYS A 204 2.51 -12.25 13.91
C LYS A 204 2.70 -13.39 14.94
N PRO A 205 2.61 -13.17 16.26
CA PRO A 205 2.71 -14.26 17.22
C PRO A 205 1.69 -15.35 17.01
N ALA A 206 0.43 -14.99 16.73
CA ALA A 206 -0.63 -15.96 16.51
C ALA A 206 -0.41 -16.85 15.28
N VAL A 207 0.21 -16.32 14.21
CA VAL A 207 0.56 -17.12 13.02
C VAL A 207 1.67 -18.11 13.34
N VAL A 208 2.70 -17.69 14.11
CA VAL A 208 3.79 -18.58 14.56
C VAL A 208 3.23 -19.68 15.47
N GLU A 209 2.45 -19.34 16.48
CA GLU A 209 1.81 -20.31 17.40
C GLU A 209 0.92 -21.30 16.62
N TRP A 210 0.19 -20.84 15.62
CA TRP A 210 -0.61 -21.72 14.77
C TRP A 210 0.27 -22.65 13.95
N MET A 211 1.37 -22.16 13.37
CA MET A 211 2.35 -22.97 12.64
C MET A 211 2.90 -24.08 13.50
N GLU A 212 3.29 -23.77 14.73
CA GLU A 212 3.83 -24.75 15.67
C GLU A 212 2.79 -25.80 16.07
N ARG A 213 1.58 -25.37 16.40
CA ARG A 213 0.52 -26.27 16.90
C ARG A 213 -0.09 -27.11 15.79
N GLU A 214 -0.43 -26.53 14.64
CA GLU A 214 -1.21 -27.19 13.59
C GLU A 214 -0.33 -27.84 12.53
N LEU A 215 0.86 -27.29 12.26
CA LEU A 215 1.77 -27.86 11.26
C LEU A 215 2.95 -28.60 11.88
N GLY A 216 3.13 -28.54 13.20
CA GLY A 216 4.26 -29.14 13.90
C GLY A 216 5.62 -28.53 13.52
N ILE A 217 5.62 -27.31 12.98
CA ILE A 217 6.83 -26.63 12.52
C ILE A 217 7.28 -25.65 13.60
N VAL A 218 8.36 -25.98 14.29
CA VAL A 218 8.95 -25.17 15.37
C VAL A 218 10.27 -24.57 14.88
N GLN A 219 10.47 -23.28 15.07
CA GLN A 219 11.75 -22.63 14.82
C GLN A 219 12.69 -22.91 16.00
N PRO A 220 13.77 -23.72 15.81
CA PRO A 220 14.58 -24.18 16.95
C PRO A 220 15.49 -23.09 17.51
N ILE A 221 15.77 -22.04 16.76
CA ILE A 221 16.62 -20.91 17.14
C ILE A 221 16.03 -19.60 16.65
N ASP A 222 16.47 -18.47 17.24
CA ASP A 222 16.29 -17.13 16.71
C ASP A 222 17.66 -16.60 16.26
N GLU A 223 17.84 -16.39 14.95
CA GLU A 223 19.08 -15.84 14.39
C GLU A 223 19.20 -14.33 14.59
N GLY A 224 18.18 -13.67 15.12
CA GLY A 224 18.17 -12.22 15.37
C GLY A 224 18.22 -11.37 14.11
N LEU A 225 17.79 -11.91 12.97
CA LEU A 225 17.93 -11.27 11.66
C LEU A 225 16.76 -10.36 11.26
N HIS A 226 15.85 -10.05 12.15
CA HIS A 226 14.59 -9.34 11.86
C HIS A 226 13.79 -10.01 10.72
N ASP A 227 13.80 -11.32 10.76
CA ASP A 227 13.23 -12.24 9.80
C ASP A 227 12.80 -13.52 10.51
N ASN A 228 11.90 -14.29 9.92
CA ASN A 228 11.52 -15.61 10.40
C ASN A 228 10.99 -16.48 9.24
N TYR A 229 10.73 -17.75 9.54
CA TYR A 229 10.28 -18.71 8.55
C TYR A 229 8.88 -18.34 7.96
N VAL A 230 7.98 -17.78 8.78
CA VAL A 230 6.63 -17.38 8.34
C VAL A 230 6.75 -16.35 7.21
N ILE A 231 7.40 -15.20 7.50
CA ILE A 231 7.49 -14.13 6.52
C ILE A 231 8.32 -14.52 5.28
N THR A 232 9.40 -15.30 5.48
CA THR A 232 10.19 -15.82 4.36
C THR A 232 9.35 -16.69 3.45
N SER A 233 8.55 -17.62 3.98
CA SER A 233 7.71 -18.51 3.19
C SER A 233 6.53 -17.77 2.52
N GLU A 234 5.93 -16.78 3.18
CA GLU A 234 4.88 -15.94 2.60
C GLU A 234 5.40 -15.09 1.44
N ILE A 235 6.59 -14.49 1.55
CA ILE A 235 7.23 -13.75 0.44
C ILE A 235 7.48 -14.66 -0.75
N MET A 236 7.91 -15.90 -0.54
CA MET A 236 8.20 -16.84 -1.62
C MET A 236 6.97 -17.20 -2.47
N ILE A 237 5.76 -16.99 -1.97
CA ILE A 237 4.53 -17.13 -2.76
C ILE A 237 4.50 -16.10 -3.89
N THR A 238 4.87 -14.86 -3.59
CA THR A 238 4.81 -13.73 -4.50
C THR A 238 6.07 -13.65 -5.37
N ASP A 239 7.25 -13.72 -4.74
CA ASP A 239 8.53 -13.61 -5.44
C ASP A 239 9.68 -14.26 -4.64
N PRO A 240 10.09 -15.49 -5.00
CA PRO A 240 11.23 -16.16 -4.38
C PRO A 240 12.57 -15.39 -4.52
N THR A 241 12.69 -14.48 -5.50
CA THR A 241 13.92 -13.68 -5.66
C THR A 241 14.07 -12.66 -4.54
N ALA A 242 12.96 -12.22 -3.92
CA ALA A 242 12.97 -11.28 -2.80
C ALA A 242 13.61 -11.89 -1.52
N VAL A 243 13.64 -13.22 -1.40
CA VAL A 243 14.36 -13.94 -0.33
C VAL A 243 15.73 -14.46 -0.80
N ARG A 244 16.18 -14.08 -1.98
CA ARG A 244 17.46 -14.53 -2.58
C ARG A 244 17.59 -16.07 -2.64
N TYR A 245 16.49 -16.77 -2.93
CA TYR A 245 16.40 -18.23 -2.82
C TYR A 245 17.55 -18.97 -3.51
N GLU A 246 17.74 -18.74 -4.83
CA GLU A 246 18.77 -19.42 -5.61
C GLU A 246 20.21 -19.11 -5.10
N GLN A 247 20.44 -17.86 -4.69
CA GLN A 247 21.73 -17.44 -4.12
C GLN A 247 21.98 -18.10 -2.75
N ARG A 248 20.95 -18.22 -1.90
CA ARG A 248 21.04 -18.90 -0.60
C ARG A 248 21.33 -20.37 -0.77
N VAL A 249 20.65 -21.05 -1.69
CA VAL A 249 20.91 -22.47 -1.99
C VAL A 249 22.36 -22.65 -2.44
N LYS A 250 22.82 -21.86 -3.40
CA LYS A 250 24.22 -21.91 -3.90
C LYS A 250 25.26 -21.65 -2.80
N ALA A 251 24.95 -20.78 -1.85
CA ALA A 251 25.84 -20.40 -0.75
C ALA A 251 25.75 -21.34 0.48
N GLY A 252 24.88 -22.37 0.46
CA GLY A 252 24.63 -23.21 1.63
C GLY A 252 23.94 -22.47 2.79
N LYS A 253 23.17 -21.40 2.49
CA LYS A 253 22.47 -20.54 3.44
C LYS A 253 20.94 -20.62 3.31
N ALA A 254 20.44 -21.74 2.79
CA ALA A 254 19.02 -21.96 2.54
C ALA A 254 18.24 -22.40 3.80
N SER A 255 18.41 -21.65 4.89
CA SER A 255 17.68 -21.85 6.15
C SER A 255 17.40 -20.52 6.82
N ILE A 256 16.38 -20.45 7.67
CA ILE A 256 16.08 -19.33 8.56
C ILE A 256 15.58 -19.86 9.89
N ASN A 257 16.14 -19.36 10.99
CA ASN A 257 15.86 -19.79 12.35
C ASN A 257 15.94 -21.32 12.53
N GLY A 258 16.91 -21.94 11.84
CA GLY A 258 17.15 -23.38 11.86
C GLY A 258 16.20 -24.21 10.96
N LEU A 259 15.26 -23.59 10.27
CA LEU A 259 14.37 -24.28 9.33
C LEU A 259 14.87 -24.15 7.89
N SER A 260 14.93 -25.27 7.17
CA SER A 260 15.28 -25.29 5.76
C SER A 260 14.15 -24.67 4.90
N ILE A 261 14.54 -23.86 3.91
CA ILE A 261 13.62 -23.35 2.88
C ILE A 261 13.72 -24.17 1.57
N VAL A 262 14.40 -25.32 1.61
CA VAL A 262 14.52 -26.27 0.48
C VAL A 262 13.69 -27.51 0.79
N PRO A 263 12.94 -28.05 -0.20
CA PRO A 263 12.77 -27.52 -1.55
C PRO A 263 11.80 -26.33 -1.60
N LYS A 264 11.97 -25.49 -2.62
CA LYS A 264 11.21 -24.24 -2.83
C LYS A 264 9.69 -24.44 -2.79
N GLU A 265 9.22 -25.48 -3.51
CA GLU A 265 7.81 -25.80 -3.65
C GLU A 265 7.15 -26.12 -2.29
N LYS A 266 7.84 -26.88 -1.45
CA LYS A 266 7.37 -27.21 -0.08
C LYS A 266 7.28 -25.94 0.79
N THR A 267 8.26 -25.08 0.71
CA THR A 267 8.26 -23.81 1.48
C THR A 267 7.13 -22.89 1.01
N ILE A 268 6.89 -22.80 -0.29
CA ILE A 268 5.76 -22.05 -0.86
C ILE A 268 4.42 -22.66 -0.41
N GLU A 269 4.28 -23.99 -0.39
CA GLU A 269 3.07 -24.65 0.09
C GLU A 269 2.77 -24.33 1.55
N ILE A 270 3.80 -24.36 2.41
CA ILE A 270 3.68 -23.97 3.82
C ILE A 270 3.31 -22.48 3.91
N GLY A 271 3.99 -21.62 3.15
CA GLY A 271 3.66 -20.20 3.09
C GLY A 271 2.21 -19.92 2.71
N LYS A 272 1.65 -20.66 1.74
CA LYS A 272 0.23 -20.57 1.37
C LYS A 272 -0.71 -20.93 2.53
N LYS A 273 -0.36 -21.94 3.34
CA LYS A 273 -1.16 -22.31 4.53
C LYS A 273 -1.13 -21.20 5.58
N LEU A 274 0.06 -20.63 5.83
CA LEU A 274 0.26 -19.55 6.81
C LEU A 274 -0.47 -18.27 6.39
N LEU A 275 -0.28 -17.87 5.14
CA LEU A 275 -0.99 -16.71 4.57
C LEU A 275 -2.51 -16.94 4.56
N GLY A 276 -2.97 -18.14 4.17
CA GLY A 276 -4.38 -18.50 4.21
C GLY A 276 -4.99 -18.33 5.60
N ARG A 277 -4.28 -18.78 6.64
CA ARG A 277 -4.74 -18.61 8.03
C ARG A 277 -4.81 -17.14 8.45
N ARG A 278 -3.81 -16.34 8.09
CA ARG A 278 -3.81 -14.89 8.33
C ARG A 278 -4.99 -14.21 7.62
N VAL A 279 -5.25 -14.59 6.37
CA VAL A 279 -6.40 -14.10 5.59
C VAL A 279 -7.71 -14.44 6.28
N ASP A 280 -7.88 -15.67 6.78
CA ASP A 280 -9.09 -16.11 7.48
C ASP A 280 -9.38 -15.22 8.69
N TRP A 281 -8.41 -15.06 9.59
CA TRP A 281 -8.56 -14.21 10.76
C TRP A 281 -8.86 -12.75 10.42
N THR A 282 -8.20 -12.23 9.37
CA THR A 282 -8.41 -10.85 8.93
C THR A 282 -9.81 -10.66 8.37
N VAL A 283 -10.29 -11.60 7.56
CA VAL A 283 -11.66 -11.57 7.00
C VAL A 283 -12.70 -11.67 8.12
N ASP A 284 -12.50 -12.55 9.10
CA ASP A 284 -13.40 -12.67 10.26
C ASP A 284 -13.47 -11.36 11.04
N ALA A 285 -12.32 -10.71 11.28
CA ALA A 285 -12.25 -9.41 11.96
C ALA A 285 -12.92 -8.28 11.16
N ILE A 286 -12.69 -8.25 9.83
CA ILE A 286 -13.35 -7.27 8.94
C ILE A 286 -14.87 -7.48 8.99
N ASN A 287 -15.36 -8.71 8.83
CA ASN A 287 -16.80 -9.01 8.87
C ASN A 287 -17.43 -8.61 10.21
N ALA A 288 -16.73 -8.85 11.32
CA ALA A 288 -17.18 -8.41 12.64
C ALA A 288 -17.27 -6.88 12.73
N ALA A 289 -16.25 -6.16 12.21
CA ALA A 289 -16.23 -4.70 12.21
C ALA A 289 -17.32 -4.09 11.31
N LEU A 290 -17.58 -4.69 10.14
CA LEU A 290 -18.67 -4.28 9.24
C LEU A 290 -20.05 -4.51 9.86
N SER A 291 -20.23 -5.65 10.57
CA SER A 291 -21.49 -5.99 11.22
C SER A 291 -21.80 -5.10 12.43
N ALA A 292 -20.80 -4.62 13.14
CA ALA A 292 -20.97 -3.71 14.29
C ALA A 292 -21.48 -2.31 13.89
N ARG A 293 -21.58 -2.02 12.59
CA ARG A 293 -22.17 -0.80 12.03
C ARG A 293 -23.70 -0.79 12.06
N GLN A 294 -24.33 -1.97 12.09
CA GLN A 294 -25.79 -2.14 12.10
C GLN A 294 -26.35 -1.98 13.52
#